data_71cee070846efdb58c72f3fb415b1acb
#
_entry.id   71cee070846efdb58c72f3fb415b1acb
#
_cell.length_a   1.000
_cell.length_b   1.000
_cell.length_c   1.000
_cell.angle_alpha   90.00
_cell.angle_beta   90.00
_cell.angle_gamma   90.00
#
_symmetry.space_group_name_H-M   'P 1'
#
loop_
_entity.id
_entity.type
_entity.pdbx_description
1 polymer ?
#
loop_
_entity_poly.entity_id
_entity_poly.type
_entity_poly.pdbx_seq_one_letter_code
_entity_poly.pdbx_strand_id
1 'polypeptide(L)'
;FLMGIGRHCNRLFMMDFGLAKKYRDHRNRHHIPYRDDKNLTGTARYASINAHAGIEQSRRDDLESTGYVFMYFLRSQLPWQGLKANNKKQKYERIYEKKLSTQIDTLCKGYPPDFARYLNYCRSLKFEETPDYKYLRENFRSLFRTLNFVFDYVFDWTLLKQKASAIGGGGAGAGAGVGPNPGANGAK
;
A
#
# COMPACT_ATOMS: atom_id res chain seq x y z
N PHE A 1 -0.49 0.25 -6.80
CA PHE A 1 -1.34 1.44 -6.55
C PHE A 1 -0.49 2.69 -6.60
N LEU A 2 -0.96 3.74 -7.30
CA LEU A 2 -0.31 5.04 -7.39
C LEU A 2 -1.30 6.16 -7.07
N MET A 3 -0.84 7.15 -6.32
CA MET A 3 -1.57 8.41 -6.19
C MET A 3 -1.34 9.27 -7.43
N GLY A 4 -2.40 9.93 -7.90
CA GLY A 4 -2.30 10.85 -9.00
C GLY A 4 -1.51 12.12 -8.65
N ILE A 5 -1.19 12.91 -9.67
CA ILE A 5 -0.46 14.17 -9.54
C ILE A 5 -1.30 15.36 -10.07
N GLY A 6 -0.93 16.57 -9.67
CA GLY A 6 -1.61 17.79 -10.08
C GLY A 6 -3.10 17.75 -9.74
N ARG A 7 -3.97 18.01 -10.72
CA ARG A 7 -5.43 17.98 -10.57
C ARG A 7 -6.01 16.61 -10.20
N HIS A 8 -5.22 15.54 -10.24
CA HIS A 8 -5.62 14.19 -9.91
C HIS A 8 -4.98 13.70 -8.61
N CYS A 9 -4.38 14.56 -7.79
CA CYS A 9 -3.72 14.20 -6.56
C CYS A 9 -4.62 13.48 -5.53
N ASN A 10 -5.94 13.62 -5.67
CA ASN A 10 -6.96 12.95 -4.85
C ASN A 10 -7.43 11.60 -5.43
N ARG A 11 -6.83 11.11 -6.51
CA ARG A 11 -7.21 9.84 -7.16
C ARG A 11 -6.16 8.77 -6.91
N LEU A 12 -6.65 7.59 -6.57
CA LEU A 12 -5.86 6.36 -6.52
C LEU A 12 -6.01 5.61 -7.84
N PHE A 13 -4.89 5.25 -8.45
CA PHE A 13 -4.84 4.46 -9.69
C PHE A 13 -4.33 3.06 -9.39
N MET A 14 -5.02 2.06 -9.94
CA MET A 14 -4.52 0.69 -10.01
C MET A 14 -3.84 0.50 -11.36
N MET A 15 -2.66 -0.10 -11.35
CA MET A 15 -1.87 -0.34 -12.55
C MET A 15 -1.19 -1.70 -12.50
N ASP A 16 -0.64 -2.12 -13.64
CA ASP A 16 0.04 -3.41 -13.82
C ASP A 16 -0.91 -4.60 -13.69
N PHE A 17 -1.66 -4.85 -14.76
CA PHE A 17 -2.57 -5.99 -14.86
C PHE A 17 -1.90 -7.25 -15.44
N GLY A 18 -0.58 -7.32 -15.51
CA GLY A 18 0.17 -8.44 -16.09
C GLY A 18 -0.08 -9.78 -15.41
N LEU A 19 -0.45 -9.76 -14.12
CA LEU A 19 -0.81 -10.95 -13.34
C LEU A 19 -2.32 -11.04 -13.07
N ALA A 20 -3.12 -10.14 -13.64
CA ALA A 20 -4.56 -10.16 -13.43
C ALA A 20 -5.19 -11.38 -14.10
N LYS A 21 -6.18 -11.97 -13.43
CA LYS A 21 -6.92 -13.13 -13.90
C LYS A 21 -8.41 -12.94 -13.67
N LYS A 22 -9.22 -13.31 -14.64
CA LYS A 22 -10.67 -13.35 -14.45
C LYS A 22 -11.02 -14.46 -13.47
N TYR A 23 -11.76 -14.15 -12.43
CA TYR A 23 -12.21 -15.12 -11.41
C TYR A 23 -13.54 -15.79 -11.76
N ARG A 24 -14.19 -15.34 -12.84
CA ARG A 24 -15.41 -15.95 -13.40
C ARG A 24 -15.29 -16.11 -14.90
N ASP A 25 -15.83 -17.21 -15.40
CA ASP A 25 -16.03 -17.39 -16.83
C ASP A 25 -17.02 -16.35 -17.35
N HIS A 26 -16.72 -15.79 -18.54
CA HIS A 26 -17.53 -14.70 -19.09
C HIS A 26 -18.87 -15.18 -19.68
N ARG A 27 -18.97 -16.47 -20.09
CA ARG A 27 -20.15 -17.07 -20.73
C ARG A 27 -21.16 -17.55 -19.69
N ASN A 28 -20.72 -18.43 -18.79
CA ASN A 28 -21.58 -19.08 -17.81
C ASN A 28 -21.56 -18.44 -16.42
N ARG A 29 -20.70 -17.45 -16.19
CA ARG A 29 -20.52 -16.72 -14.93
C ARG A 29 -20.07 -17.60 -13.74
N HIS A 30 -19.69 -18.85 -14.00
CA HIS A 30 -19.18 -19.72 -12.97
C HIS A 30 -17.82 -19.21 -12.47
N HIS A 31 -17.58 -19.37 -11.19
CA HIS A 31 -16.30 -19.08 -10.58
C HIS A 31 -15.23 -20.04 -11.14
N ILE A 32 -13.98 -19.59 -11.21
CA ILE A 32 -12.85 -20.46 -11.52
C ILE A 32 -12.79 -21.63 -10.53
N PRO A 33 -12.33 -22.83 -10.94
CA PRO A 33 -12.25 -23.99 -10.08
C PRO A 33 -11.18 -23.80 -8.99
N TYR A 34 -11.44 -24.38 -7.83
CA TYR A 34 -10.44 -24.50 -6.77
C TYR A 34 -9.29 -25.40 -7.23
N ARG A 35 -8.05 -24.99 -6.93
CA ARG A 35 -6.82 -25.74 -7.20
C ARG A 35 -5.82 -25.47 -6.08
N ASP A 36 -4.95 -26.44 -5.78
CA ASP A 36 -3.95 -26.38 -4.73
C ASP A 36 -2.52 -26.73 -5.23
N ASP A 37 -2.34 -26.71 -6.54
CA ASP A 37 -1.07 -27.02 -7.21
C ASP A 37 -0.40 -25.78 -7.82
N LYS A 38 -0.66 -24.60 -7.27
CA LYS A 38 -0.20 -23.32 -7.84
C LYS A 38 1.14 -22.87 -7.25
N ASN A 39 1.98 -22.34 -8.09
CA ASN A 39 3.16 -21.62 -7.63
C ASN A 39 2.77 -20.24 -7.08
N LEU A 40 3.51 -19.77 -6.07
CA LEU A 40 3.33 -18.43 -5.55
C LEU A 40 3.59 -17.39 -6.66
N THR A 41 2.57 -16.59 -6.93
CA THR A 41 2.62 -15.48 -7.88
C THR A 41 2.55 -14.15 -7.13
N GLY A 42 3.29 -13.16 -7.63
CA GLY A 42 3.35 -11.83 -7.03
C GLY A 42 4.41 -11.68 -5.93
N THR A 43 4.28 -10.64 -5.14
CA THR A 43 5.25 -10.29 -4.09
C THR A 43 4.94 -11.04 -2.80
N ALA A 44 5.81 -11.96 -2.39
CA ALA A 44 5.65 -12.77 -1.19
C ALA A 44 5.33 -11.96 0.09
N ARG A 45 5.83 -10.71 0.19
CA ARG A 45 5.56 -9.82 1.32
C ARG A 45 4.07 -9.63 1.56
N TYR A 46 3.29 -9.45 0.50
CA TYR A 46 1.87 -9.11 0.57
C TYR A 46 0.94 -10.28 0.22
N ALA A 47 1.46 -11.36 -0.36
CA ALA A 47 0.65 -12.51 -0.76
C ALA A 47 -0.18 -13.08 0.40
N SER A 48 -1.40 -13.54 0.11
CA SER A 48 -2.25 -14.19 1.10
C SER A 48 -1.64 -15.50 1.61
N ILE A 49 -2.12 -15.98 2.74
CA ILE A 49 -1.72 -17.30 3.28
C ILE A 49 -2.05 -18.41 2.28
N ASN A 50 -3.22 -18.36 1.65
CA ASN A 50 -3.63 -19.34 0.66
C ASN A 50 -2.69 -19.35 -0.57
N ALA A 51 -2.26 -18.17 -1.04
CA ALA A 51 -1.30 -18.08 -2.15
C ALA A 51 0.05 -18.73 -1.80
N HIS A 52 0.53 -18.59 -0.56
CA HIS A 52 1.71 -19.30 -0.07
C HIS A 52 1.50 -20.81 0.02
N ALA A 53 0.30 -21.26 0.36
CA ALA A 53 -0.06 -22.67 0.43
C ALA A 53 -0.24 -23.32 -0.95
N GLY A 54 -0.07 -22.56 -2.05
CA GLY A 54 -0.25 -23.07 -3.40
C GLY A 54 -1.72 -23.17 -3.85
N ILE A 55 -2.63 -22.53 -3.13
CA ILE A 55 -4.06 -22.48 -3.47
C ILE A 55 -4.29 -21.39 -4.53
N GLU A 56 -5.14 -21.71 -5.52
CA GLU A 56 -5.58 -20.73 -6.52
C GLU A 56 -6.16 -19.49 -5.85
N GLN A 57 -5.74 -18.31 -6.30
CA GLN A 57 -6.18 -17.05 -5.73
C GLN A 57 -7.58 -16.68 -6.22
N SER A 58 -8.35 -16.05 -5.33
CA SER A 58 -9.66 -15.48 -5.63
C SER A 58 -9.79 -14.07 -5.02
N ARG A 59 -11.00 -13.52 -5.03
CA ARG A 59 -11.25 -12.16 -4.48
C ARG A 59 -10.80 -11.99 -3.02
N ARG A 60 -10.94 -13.04 -2.18
CA ARG A 60 -10.50 -13.02 -0.79
C ARG A 60 -9.00 -12.77 -0.63
N ASP A 61 -8.22 -13.30 -1.56
CA ASP A 61 -6.76 -13.23 -1.51
C ASP A 61 -6.25 -11.83 -1.85
N ASP A 62 -6.88 -11.15 -2.79
CA ASP A 62 -6.60 -9.73 -3.09
C ASP A 62 -6.94 -8.82 -1.90
N LEU A 63 -8.05 -9.11 -1.21
CA LEU A 63 -8.44 -8.35 -0.01
C LEU A 63 -7.46 -8.60 1.15
N GLU A 64 -7.06 -9.85 1.40
CA GLU A 64 -6.07 -10.17 2.42
C GLU A 64 -4.73 -9.48 2.12
N SER A 65 -4.29 -9.53 0.87
CA SER A 65 -3.10 -8.82 0.39
C SER A 65 -3.19 -7.31 0.64
N THR A 66 -4.33 -6.71 0.36
CA THR A 66 -4.60 -5.29 0.63
C THR A 66 -4.52 -4.98 2.13
N GLY A 67 -5.01 -5.86 2.99
CA GLY A 67 -4.88 -5.74 4.44
C GLY A 67 -3.42 -5.72 4.91
N TYR A 68 -2.55 -6.53 4.30
CA TYR A 68 -1.11 -6.49 4.60
C TYR A 68 -0.45 -5.20 4.10
N VAL A 69 -0.91 -4.63 2.99
CA VAL A 69 -0.47 -3.31 2.53
C VAL A 69 -0.85 -2.23 3.55
N PHE A 70 -2.07 -2.25 4.10
CA PHE A 70 -2.48 -1.33 5.15
C PHE A 70 -1.58 -1.45 6.38
N MET A 71 -1.34 -2.67 6.86
CA MET A 71 -0.47 -2.89 8.01
C MET A 71 0.98 -2.49 7.73
N TYR A 72 1.46 -2.67 6.51
CA TYR A 72 2.78 -2.17 6.10
C TYR A 72 2.87 -0.64 6.19
N PHE A 73 1.87 0.08 5.73
CA PHE A 73 1.86 1.54 5.82
C PHE A 73 1.80 2.04 7.27
N LEU A 74 1.01 1.38 8.11
CA LEU A 74 0.88 1.76 9.52
C LEU A 74 2.15 1.43 10.33
N ARG A 75 2.77 0.27 10.07
CA ARG A 75 3.89 -0.26 10.86
C ARG A 75 5.25 0.10 10.28
N SER A 76 5.32 0.56 9.02
CA SER A 76 6.53 0.69 8.19
C SER A 76 7.25 -0.64 7.89
N GLN A 77 6.91 -1.69 8.61
CA GLN A 77 7.51 -3.02 8.50
C GLN A 77 6.52 -4.13 8.88
N LEU A 78 6.58 -5.26 8.16
CA LEU A 78 5.81 -6.46 8.49
C LEU A 78 6.70 -7.50 9.20
N PRO A 79 6.13 -8.34 10.11
CA PRO A 79 6.90 -9.29 10.92
C PRO A 79 7.69 -10.33 10.11
N TRP A 80 7.36 -10.52 8.86
CA TRP A 80 8.00 -11.47 7.95
C TRP A 80 8.97 -10.82 6.96
N GLN A 81 9.36 -9.56 7.20
CA GLN A 81 10.43 -8.91 6.45
C GLN A 81 11.81 -9.17 7.08
N GLY A 82 12.85 -9.09 6.27
CA GLY A 82 14.23 -9.23 6.75
C GLY A 82 14.62 -10.65 7.14
N LEU A 83 13.81 -11.68 6.89
CA LEU A 83 14.13 -13.06 7.20
C LEU A 83 15.31 -13.55 6.34
N LYS A 84 16.36 -14.04 6.99
CA LYS A 84 17.52 -14.63 6.33
C LYS A 84 17.14 -15.98 5.71
N ALA A 85 17.62 -16.28 4.51
CA ALA A 85 17.41 -17.56 3.84
C ALA A 85 18.53 -17.81 2.82
N ASN A 86 18.86 -19.06 2.57
CA ASN A 86 19.95 -19.44 1.66
C ASN A 86 19.50 -19.38 0.18
N ASN A 87 18.20 -19.51 -0.08
CA ASN A 87 17.65 -19.45 -1.43
C ASN A 87 16.20 -18.92 -1.40
N LYS A 88 15.66 -18.67 -2.60
CA LYS A 88 14.32 -18.11 -2.78
C LYS A 88 13.22 -19.01 -2.21
N LYS A 89 13.32 -20.33 -2.39
CA LYS A 89 12.34 -21.30 -1.88
C LYS A 89 12.27 -21.23 -0.36
N GLN A 90 13.41 -21.37 0.31
CA GLN A 90 13.50 -21.28 1.77
C GLN A 90 13.02 -19.92 2.30
N LYS A 91 13.29 -18.83 1.57
CA LYS A 91 12.78 -17.51 1.93
C LYS A 91 11.25 -17.48 1.93
N TYR A 92 10.61 -18.06 0.93
CA TYR A 92 9.15 -18.11 0.82
C TYR A 92 8.54 -19.00 1.89
N GLU A 93 9.15 -20.14 2.20
CA GLU A 93 8.74 -21.03 3.29
C GLU A 93 8.79 -20.29 4.64
N ARG A 94 9.89 -19.62 4.96
CA ARG A 94 10.00 -18.84 6.22
C ARG A 94 9.00 -17.69 6.30
N ILE A 95 8.71 -17.01 5.19
CA ILE A 95 7.68 -15.97 5.16
C ILE A 95 6.31 -16.58 5.45
N TYR A 96 5.99 -17.71 4.84
CA TYR A 96 4.74 -18.42 5.05
C TYR A 96 4.56 -18.87 6.50
N GLU A 97 5.55 -19.56 7.06
CA GLU A 97 5.56 -19.97 8.46
C GLU A 97 5.37 -18.78 9.41
N LYS A 98 6.08 -17.68 9.13
CA LYS A 98 5.95 -16.47 9.94
C LYS A 98 4.56 -15.84 9.85
N LYS A 99 3.94 -15.84 8.67
CA LYS A 99 2.56 -15.37 8.50
C LYS A 99 1.57 -16.25 9.25
N LEU A 100 1.71 -17.58 9.19
CA LEU A 100 0.87 -18.53 9.91
C LEU A 100 0.98 -18.35 11.43
N SER A 101 2.20 -18.19 11.94
CA SER A 101 2.45 -18.02 13.38
C SER A 101 2.10 -16.63 13.91
N THR A 102 1.89 -15.64 13.04
CA THR A 102 1.53 -14.27 13.44
C THR A 102 0.01 -14.13 13.52
N GLN A 103 -0.52 -14.09 14.73
CA GLN A 103 -1.94 -13.81 14.96
C GLN A 103 -2.31 -12.41 14.47
N ILE A 104 -3.52 -12.24 13.94
CA ILE A 104 -3.99 -10.95 13.41
C ILE A 104 -3.99 -9.88 14.50
N ASP A 105 -4.41 -10.23 15.71
CA ASP A 105 -4.42 -9.30 16.85
C ASP A 105 -3.00 -8.82 17.20
N THR A 106 -2.02 -9.70 17.11
CA THR A 106 -0.61 -9.33 17.29
C THR A 106 -0.10 -8.44 16.16
N LEU A 107 -0.49 -8.75 14.91
CA LEU A 107 -0.14 -7.93 13.75
C LEU A 107 -0.73 -6.52 13.86
N CYS A 108 -1.96 -6.40 14.35
CA CYS A 108 -2.69 -5.13 14.44
C CYS A 108 -2.56 -4.44 15.81
N LYS A 109 -1.74 -4.97 16.72
CA LYS A 109 -1.58 -4.41 18.07
C LYS A 109 -1.11 -2.95 18.01
N GLY A 110 -1.83 -2.07 18.75
CA GLY A 110 -1.52 -0.63 18.80
C GLY A 110 -2.15 0.20 17.66
N TYR A 111 -2.93 -0.42 16.79
CA TYR A 111 -3.67 0.25 15.72
C TYR A 111 -5.19 0.05 15.92
N PRO A 112 -6.04 0.85 15.26
CA PRO A 112 -7.49 0.71 15.37
C PRO A 112 -7.96 -0.73 15.09
N PRO A 113 -8.91 -1.25 15.90
CA PRO A 113 -9.37 -2.65 15.79
C PRO A 113 -10.03 -2.98 14.44
N ASP A 114 -10.38 -1.96 13.69
CA ASP A 114 -10.99 -2.07 12.36
C ASP A 114 -10.07 -2.79 11.36
N PHE A 115 -8.76 -2.65 11.52
CA PHE A 115 -7.77 -3.37 10.69
C PHE A 115 -7.73 -4.87 11.02
N ALA A 116 -7.81 -5.22 12.29
CA ALA A 116 -7.92 -6.63 12.70
C ALA A 116 -9.25 -7.24 12.23
N ARG A 117 -10.36 -6.51 12.37
CA ARG A 117 -11.69 -6.91 11.88
C ARG A 117 -11.68 -7.16 10.37
N TYR A 118 -11.06 -6.25 9.60
CA TYR A 118 -10.89 -6.40 8.17
C TYR A 118 -10.13 -7.68 7.80
N LEU A 119 -8.97 -7.93 8.39
CA LEU A 119 -8.14 -9.11 8.10
C LEU A 119 -8.82 -10.41 8.53
N ASN A 120 -9.48 -10.45 9.69
CA ASN A 120 -10.26 -11.59 10.15
C ASN A 120 -11.39 -11.91 9.18
N TYR A 121 -12.12 -10.90 8.73
CA TYR A 121 -13.16 -11.05 7.72
C TYR A 121 -12.59 -11.64 6.42
N CYS A 122 -11.51 -11.08 5.87
CA CYS A 122 -10.90 -11.59 4.64
C CYS A 122 -10.47 -13.05 4.75
N ARG A 123 -9.89 -13.45 5.89
CA ARG A 123 -9.46 -14.83 6.14
C ARG A 123 -10.60 -15.81 6.35
N SER A 124 -11.77 -15.34 6.78
CA SER A 124 -12.97 -16.18 6.95
C SER A 124 -13.70 -16.50 5.66
N LEU A 125 -13.44 -15.75 4.59
CA LEU A 125 -14.10 -15.91 3.29
C LEU A 125 -13.75 -17.25 2.64
N LYS A 126 -14.76 -17.93 2.09
CA LYS A 126 -14.58 -19.11 1.25
C LYS A 126 -14.04 -18.74 -0.12
N PHE A 127 -13.50 -19.71 -0.85
CA PHE A 127 -12.87 -19.50 -2.16
C PHE A 127 -13.76 -18.79 -3.18
N GLU A 128 -15.01 -19.22 -3.31
CA GLU A 128 -15.98 -18.66 -4.28
C GLU A 128 -16.84 -17.54 -3.69
N GLU A 129 -16.73 -17.29 -2.38
CA GLU A 129 -17.58 -16.35 -1.68
C GLU A 129 -17.44 -14.93 -2.22
N THR A 130 -18.57 -14.26 -2.37
CA THR A 130 -18.59 -12.86 -2.74
C THR A 130 -18.35 -12.01 -1.49
N PRO A 131 -17.25 -11.24 -1.44
CA PRO A 131 -17.01 -10.37 -0.30
C PRO A 131 -18.09 -9.28 -0.18
N ASP A 132 -18.49 -8.97 1.04
CA ASP A 132 -19.32 -7.79 1.31
C ASP A 132 -18.46 -6.52 1.26
N TYR A 133 -18.25 -6.01 0.06
CA TYR A 133 -17.49 -4.79 -0.15
C TYR A 133 -18.13 -3.56 0.51
N LYS A 134 -19.45 -3.56 0.70
CA LYS A 134 -20.15 -2.48 1.40
C LYS A 134 -19.75 -2.48 2.87
N TYR A 135 -19.82 -3.62 3.53
CA TYR A 135 -19.37 -3.80 4.90
C TYR A 135 -17.92 -3.35 5.09
N LEU A 136 -17.01 -3.77 4.22
CA LEU A 136 -15.60 -3.39 4.31
C LEU A 136 -15.39 -1.88 4.16
N ARG A 137 -16.10 -1.25 3.25
CA ARG A 137 -16.05 0.22 3.10
C ARG A 137 -16.62 0.95 4.32
N GLU A 138 -17.74 0.48 4.85
CA GLU A 138 -18.37 1.10 6.04
C GLU A 138 -17.50 0.92 7.28
N ASN A 139 -16.78 -0.20 7.43
CA ASN A 139 -15.81 -0.40 8.50
C ASN A 139 -14.80 0.76 8.55
N PHE A 140 -14.17 1.09 7.41
CA PHE A 140 -13.19 2.18 7.37
C PHE A 140 -13.83 3.58 7.35
N ARG A 141 -15.02 3.75 6.81
CA ARG A 141 -15.76 5.02 6.90
C ARG A 141 -16.13 5.34 8.35
N SER A 142 -16.55 4.35 9.11
CA SER A 142 -16.85 4.51 10.53
C SER A 142 -15.59 4.92 11.30
N LEU A 143 -14.47 4.21 11.07
CA LEU A 143 -13.20 4.57 11.67
C LEU A 143 -12.78 6.01 11.34
N PHE A 144 -12.90 6.41 10.07
CA PHE A 144 -12.57 7.76 9.61
C PHE A 144 -13.37 8.83 10.37
N ARG A 145 -14.66 8.60 10.57
CA ARG A 145 -15.53 9.50 11.36
C ARG A 145 -15.16 9.50 12.85
N THR A 146 -14.91 8.33 13.43
CA THR A 146 -14.53 8.19 14.85
C THR A 146 -13.23 8.93 15.16
N LEU A 147 -12.30 8.96 14.21
CA LEU A 147 -11.04 9.70 14.31
C LEU A 147 -11.18 11.20 13.95
N ASN A 148 -12.39 11.67 13.67
CA ASN A 148 -12.69 13.04 13.26
C ASN A 148 -11.88 13.51 12.04
N PHE A 149 -11.52 12.59 11.15
CA PHE A 149 -10.86 12.93 9.90
C PHE A 149 -11.83 13.57 8.90
N VAL A 150 -11.29 14.41 8.04
CA VAL A 150 -12.01 15.04 6.92
C VAL A 150 -11.29 14.75 5.60
N PHE A 151 -12.01 14.76 4.50
CA PHE A 151 -11.43 14.60 3.16
C PHE A 151 -10.85 15.93 2.68
N ASP A 152 -9.71 16.32 3.25
CA ASP A 152 -8.99 17.53 2.87
C ASP A 152 -8.00 17.32 1.72
N TYR A 153 -7.76 16.05 1.34
CA TYR A 153 -6.77 15.64 0.34
C TYR A 153 -5.35 16.13 0.61
N VAL A 154 -5.04 16.43 1.88
CA VAL A 154 -3.72 16.78 2.35
C VAL A 154 -3.04 15.50 2.85
N PHE A 155 -2.10 14.99 2.09
CA PHE A 155 -1.37 13.77 2.40
C PHE A 155 -0.01 14.10 3.04
N ASP A 156 0.60 13.15 3.75
CA ASP A 156 1.89 13.33 4.41
C ASP A 156 2.97 13.85 3.47
N TRP A 157 3.02 13.33 2.24
CA TRP A 157 3.98 13.79 1.22
C TRP A 157 3.70 15.22 0.74
N THR A 158 2.47 15.70 0.80
CA THR A 158 2.12 17.09 0.49
C THR A 158 2.72 18.02 1.54
N LEU A 159 2.57 17.67 2.82
CA LEU A 159 3.15 18.43 3.93
C LEU A 159 4.68 18.41 3.90
N LEU A 160 5.29 17.26 3.62
CA LEU A 160 6.74 17.14 3.48
C LEU A 160 7.28 18.02 2.36
N LYS A 161 6.60 18.06 1.21
CA LYS A 161 6.97 18.90 0.08
C LYS A 161 6.89 20.40 0.42
N GLN A 162 5.82 20.81 1.12
CA GLN A 162 5.67 22.19 1.58
C GLN A 162 6.77 22.59 2.55
N LYS A 163 7.12 21.73 3.53
CA LYS A 163 8.22 21.96 4.47
C LYS A 163 9.56 22.10 3.74
N ALA A 164 9.85 21.24 2.77
CA ALA A 164 11.08 21.30 1.99
C ALA A 164 11.20 22.59 1.18
N SER A 165 10.08 23.06 0.58
CA SER A 165 10.04 24.32 -0.16
C SER A 165 10.23 25.54 0.74
N ALA A 166 9.71 25.51 1.97
CA ALA A 166 9.88 26.58 2.94
C ALA A 166 11.35 26.70 3.45
N ILE A 167 12.05 25.58 3.57
CA ILE A 167 13.47 25.56 3.97
C ILE A 167 14.37 25.98 2.82
N GLY A 168 14.05 25.62 1.58
CA GLY A 168 14.83 25.96 0.38
C GLY A 168 14.64 27.41 -0.11
N GLY A 169 13.60 28.11 0.33
CA GLY A 169 13.28 29.49 -0.07
C GLY A 169 13.96 30.59 0.76
N GLY A 170 14.70 30.22 1.80
CA GLY A 170 15.36 31.17 2.72
C GLY A 170 16.78 31.61 2.35
N GLY A 171 17.28 31.25 1.15
CA GLY A 171 18.70 31.45 0.78
C GLY A 171 18.96 32.19 -0.51
N ALA A 172 18.13 33.20 -0.87
CA ALA A 172 18.47 34.07 -2.03
C ALA A 172 17.91 35.46 -1.79
N GLY A 173 18.64 36.29 -1.05
CA GLY A 173 18.25 37.68 -0.86
C GLY A 173 19.20 38.46 0.05
N ALA A 174 20.46 38.65 -0.35
CA ALA A 174 21.26 39.81 0.07
C ALA A 174 22.56 39.83 -0.72
N GLY A 175 22.75 40.84 -1.58
CA GLY A 175 24.02 41.08 -2.24
C GLY A 175 23.94 41.86 -3.55
N ALA A 176 23.10 42.89 -3.63
CA ALA A 176 23.31 43.93 -4.66
C ALA A 176 24.03 45.10 -4.00
N GLY A 177 25.34 45.01 -3.95
CA GLY A 177 26.23 46.14 -3.65
C GLY A 177 26.45 46.94 -4.91
N VAL A 178 25.86 48.13 -5.00
CA VAL A 178 26.17 49.18 -5.93
C VAL A 178 27.53 49.78 -5.55
N GLY A 179 28.54 49.61 -6.36
CA GLY A 179 29.81 50.32 -6.30
C GLY A 179 29.92 51.27 -7.45
N PRO A 180 30.40 52.49 -7.25
CA PRO A 180 30.34 53.56 -8.22
C PRO A 180 31.46 53.46 -9.30
N ASN A 181 31.10 53.89 -10.50
CA ASN A 181 31.99 54.08 -11.64
C ASN A 181 32.80 55.38 -11.47
N PRO A 182 34.10 55.46 -11.71
CA PRO A 182 34.76 56.68 -12.07
C PRO A 182 35.43 56.57 -13.44
N GLY A 183 34.99 57.47 -14.32
CA GLY A 183 35.83 58.34 -15.11
C GLY A 183 36.64 57.80 -16.27
N ALA A 184 36.20 58.21 -17.41
CA ALA A 184 36.75 58.80 -18.56
C ALA A 184 38.31 58.94 -18.76
N ASN A 185 38.68 58.92 -20.01
CA ASN A 185 39.87 59.31 -20.73
C ASN A 185 40.77 58.17 -21.21
N GLY A 186 41.13 58.07 -22.49
CA GLY A 186 41.36 58.93 -23.55
C GLY A 186 42.23 58.19 -24.57
N ALA A 187 41.99 58.50 -25.80
CA ALA A 187 42.89 58.61 -26.94
C ALA A 187 43.89 57.47 -27.26
N LYS A 188 43.74 56.81 -28.28
CA LYS A 188 44.31 56.92 -29.68
C LYS A 188 43.85 55.72 -30.50
#